data_39127256aa17f8d072ebe5cab4979c5d
#
_entry.id   39127256aa17f8d072ebe5cab4979c5d
#
_cell.length_a   1.000
_cell.length_b   1.000
_cell.length_c   1.000
_cell.angle_alpha   90.00
_cell.angle_beta   90.00
_cell.angle_gamma   90.00
#
_symmetry.space_group_name_H-M   'P 1'
#
loop_
_entity.id
_entity.type
_entity.pdbx_description
1 polymer ?
#
loop_
_entity_poly.entity_id
_entity_poly.type
_entity_poly.pdbx_seq_one_letter_code
_entity_poly.pdbx_strand_id
1 'polypeptide(L)'
;MAKITVQKTDVTILKINDTDYISLTDIAKYKTTDANAVIANWLRNRMTIEYLGLWEILYNPHFKPLEFEGFKKEAGLNAFTLSPQKWIETTCAIGIISKSGRYGGTFAHKDIAFKFASWISVEFELYII
;
A
#
# COMPACT_ATOMS: atom_id res chain seq x y z
N MET A 1 6.45 -11.43 15.24
CA MET A 1 6.10 -11.11 13.87
C MET A 1 6.81 -12.07 12.92
N ALA A 2 6.12 -12.52 11.91
CA ALA A 2 6.71 -13.37 10.90
C ALA A 2 7.47 -12.53 9.87
N LYS A 3 8.40 -13.15 9.19
CA LYS A 3 9.15 -12.53 8.09
C LYS A 3 9.27 -13.50 6.94
N ILE A 4 9.23 -12.95 5.74
CA ILE A 4 9.60 -13.71 4.54
C ILE A 4 10.80 -13.01 3.91
N THR A 5 11.60 -13.77 3.20
CA THR A 5 12.77 -13.24 2.51
C THR A 5 12.50 -13.23 1.01
N VAL A 6 12.55 -12.06 0.41
CA VAL A 6 12.36 -11.88 -1.05
C VAL A 6 13.61 -11.25 -1.59
N GLN A 7 14.34 -11.96 -2.43
CA GLN A 7 15.58 -11.50 -3.04
C GLN A 7 16.57 -10.91 -2.02
N LYS A 8 16.78 -11.65 -0.93
CA LYS A 8 17.68 -11.28 0.18
C LYS A 8 17.18 -10.11 1.03
N THR A 9 15.91 -9.73 0.89
CA THR A 9 15.28 -8.69 1.71
C THR A 9 14.28 -9.32 2.63
N ASP A 10 14.39 -9.03 3.92
CA ASP A 10 13.42 -9.50 4.91
C ASP A 10 12.19 -8.60 4.86
N VAL A 11 11.02 -9.23 4.68
CA VAL A 11 9.74 -8.53 4.62
C VAL A 11 8.90 -8.96 5.82
N THR A 12 8.53 -8.01 6.65
CA THR A 12 7.76 -8.26 7.86
C THR A 12 6.30 -8.54 7.53
N ILE A 13 5.73 -9.53 8.20
CA ILE A 13 4.32 -9.89 8.09
C ILE A 13 3.67 -9.74 9.46
N LEU A 14 2.58 -8.98 9.52
CA LEU A 14 1.72 -8.89 10.69
C LEU A 14 0.49 -9.76 10.46
N LYS A 15 0.12 -10.56 11.46
CA LYS A 15 -1.12 -11.31 11.39
C LYS A 15 -2.16 -10.62 12.28
N ILE A 16 -3.28 -10.22 11.69
CA ILE A 16 -4.38 -9.57 12.37
C ILE A 16 -5.64 -10.35 12.05
N ASN A 17 -6.28 -10.94 13.08
CA ASN A 17 -7.48 -11.77 12.91
C ASN A 17 -7.30 -12.83 11.81
N ASP A 18 -6.19 -13.56 11.87
CA ASP A 18 -5.81 -14.61 10.91
C ASP A 18 -5.59 -14.12 9.49
N THR A 19 -5.46 -12.83 9.29
CA THR A 19 -5.19 -12.23 7.99
C THR A 19 -3.76 -11.68 7.97
N ASP A 20 -3.01 -12.00 6.93
CA ASP A 20 -1.65 -11.50 6.78
C ASP A 20 -1.64 -10.11 6.20
N TYR A 21 -0.93 -9.20 6.88
CA TYR A 21 -0.63 -7.85 6.39
C TYR A 21 0.88 -7.77 6.19
N ILE A 22 1.27 -7.42 4.99
CA ILE A 22 2.66 -7.47 4.54
C ILE A 22 3.22 -6.05 4.48
N SER A 23 4.45 -5.87 4.95
CA SER A 23 5.09 -4.55 5.01
C SER A 23 5.40 -4.02 3.62
N LEU A 24 4.68 -2.99 3.19
CA LEU A 24 4.99 -2.25 1.96
C LEU A 24 6.30 -1.50 2.12
N THR A 25 6.60 -1.04 3.34
CA THR A 25 7.83 -0.34 3.64
C THR A 25 9.05 -1.23 3.36
N ASP A 26 8.99 -2.48 3.81
CA ASP A 26 10.10 -3.42 3.57
C ASP A 26 10.25 -3.76 2.09
N ILE A 27 9.13 -3.94 1.39
CA ILE A 27 9.15 -4.18 -0.06
C ILE A 27 9.79 -2.99 -0.77
N ALA A 28 9.41 -1.76 -0.40
CA ALA A 28 9.95 -0.55 -1.02
C ALA A 28 11.44 -0.37 -0.73
N LYS A 29 11.89 -0.77 0.45
CA LYS A 29 13.32 -0.67 0.82
C LYS A 29 14.22 -1.53 -0.05
N TYR A 30 13.67 -2.53 -0.66
CA TYR A 30 14.40 -3.37 -1.61
C TYR A 30 14.93 -2.54 -2.78
N LYS A 31 14.19 -1.50 -3.17
CA LYS A 31 14.55 -0.66 -4.32
C LYS A 31 15.19 0.67 -3.93
N THR A 32 14.80 1.22 -2.79
CA THR A 32 15.14 2.60 -2.47
C THR A 32 15.40 2.75 -0.99
N THR A 33 16.14 3.81 -0.64
CA THR A 33 16.31 4.21 0.76
C THR A 33 15.14 5.07 1.24
N ASP A 34 14.27 5.53 0.32
CA ASP A 34 13.10 6.36 0.67
C ASP A 34 11.80 5.61 0.35
N ALA A 35 11.47 4.65 1.22
CA ALA A 35 10.29 3.83 1.08
C ALA A 35 9.00 4.67 1.07
N ASN A 36 8.96 5.72 1.89
CA ASN A 36 7.76 6.55 1.98
C ASN A 36 7.48 7.27 0.66
N ALA A 37 8.52 7.74 -0.02
CA ALA A 37 8.35 8.39 -1.32
C ALA A 37 7.81 7.42 -2.37
N VAL A 38 8.29 6.19 -2.37
CA VAL A 38 7.82 5.16 -3.31
C VAL A 38 6.35 4.82 -3.06
N ILE A 39 5.97 4.65 -1.80
CA ILE A 39 4.58 4.36 -1.44
C ILE A 39 3.68 5.54 -1.82
N ALA A 40 4.12 6.78 -1.57
CA ALA A 40 3.36 7.97 -1.95
C ALA A 40 3.18 8.06 -3.47
N ASN A 41 4.22 7.73 -4.24
CA ASN A 41 4.10 7.71 -5.70
C ASN A 41 3.10 6.67 -6.19
N TRP A 42 3.07 5.50 -5.56
CA TRP A 42 2.10 4.46 -5.87
C TRP A 42 0.67 4.93 -5.60
N LEU A 43 0.45 5.62 -4.48
CA LEU A 43 -0.87 6.12 -4.10
C LEU A 43 -1.35 7.27 -4.98
N ARG A 44 -0.48 7.92 -5.75
CA ARG A 44 -0.89 8.99 -6.67
C ARG A 44 -1.53 8.45 -7.95
N ASN A 45 -1.36 7.17 -8.25
CA ASN A 45 -1.88 6.59 -9.48
C ASN A 45 -3.38 6.33 -9.35
N ARG A 46 -4.13 6.73 -10.35
CA ARG A 46 -5.57 6.52 -10.36
C ARG A 46 -5.92 5.03 -10.30
N MET A 47 -5.17 4.20 -11.03
CA MET A 47 -5.42 2.76 -10.99
C MET A 47 -5.21 2.17 -9.62
N THR A 48 -4.23 2.67 -8.86
CA THR A 48 -4.01 2.26 -7.48
C THR A 48 -5.21 2.60 -6.62
N ILE A 49 -5.69 3.84 -6.70
CA ILE A 49 -6.84 4.29 -5.93
C ILE A 49 -8.09 3.49 -6.29
N GLU A 50 -8.32 3.23 -7.58
CA GLU A 50 -9.45 2.40 -8.00
C GLU A 50 -9.38 0.99 -7.42
N TYR A 51 -8.21 0.37 -7.45
CA TYR A 51 -8.03 -0.97 -6.89
C TYR A 51 -8.28 -0.98 -5.40
N LEU A 52 -7.68 -0.03 -4.67
CA LEU A 52 -7.83 0.06 -3.22
C LEU A 52 -9.31 0.25 -2.83
N GLY A 53 -9.99 1.14 -3.53
CA GLY A 53 -11.40 1.42 -3.24
C GLY A 53 -12.31 0.23 -3.54
N LEU A 54 -12.09 -0.44 -4.67
CA LEU A 54 -12.88 -1.63 -5.01
C LEU A 54 -12.64 -2.77 -4.03
N TRP A 55 -11.39 -2.96 -3.60
CA TRP A 55 -11.07 -3.96 -2.58
C TRP A 55 -11.84 -3.67 -1.29
N GLU A 56 -11.85 -2.40 -0.85
CA GLU A 56 -12.55 -2.01 0.37
C GLU A 56 -14.06 -2.22 0.24
N ILE A 57 -14.64 -1.86 -0.89
CA ILE A 57 -16.08 -2.05 -1.14
C ILE A 57 -16.45 -3.53 -1.01
N LEU A 58 -15.59 -4.43 -1.49
CA LEU A 58 -15.84 -5.86 -1.43
C LEU A 58 -15.71 -6.43 -0.02
N TYR A 59 -14.80 -5.90 0.81
CA TYR A 59 -14.41 -6.56 2.05
C TYR A 59 -14.62 -5.72 3.31
N ASN A 60 -15.02 -4.44 3.18
CA ASN A 60 -15.12 -3.54 4.32
C ASN A 60 -16.49 -2.84 4.32
N PRO A 61 -17.42 -3.32 5.15
CA PRO A 61 -18.77 -2.72 5.20
C PRO A 61 -18.79 -1.30 5.75
N HIS A 62 -17.73 -0.87 6.42
CA HIS A 62 -17.66 0.46 7.03
C HIS A 62 -16.88 1.47 6.17
N PHE A 63 -16.45 1.06 4.99
CA PHE A 63 -15.75 1.93 4.05
C PHE A 63 -16.63 3.10 3.62
N LYS A 64 -16.02 4.25 3.36
CA LYS A 64 -16.73 5.46 2.93
C LYS A 64 -16.57 5.67 1.42
N PRO A 65 -17.50 5.17 0.60
CA PRO A 65 -17.36 5.24 -0.85
C PRO A 65 -17.35 6.65 -1.42
N LEU A 66 -18.08 7.60 -0.80
CA LEU A 66 -18.10 8.97 -1.28
C LEU A 66 -16.74 9.65 -1.13
N GLU A 67 -16.04 9.38 -0.03
CA GLU A 67 -14.70 9.89 0.18
C GLU A 67 -13.73 9.28 -0.83
N PHE A 68 -13.89 7.99 -1.11
CA PHE A 68 -13.13 7.31 -2.14
C PHE A 68 -13.32 7.96 -3.51
N GLU A 69 -14.56 8.28 -3.88
CA GLU A 69 -14.83 8.93 -5.16
C GLU A 69 -14.13 10.29 -5.27
N GLY A 70 -14.03 11.01 -4.16
CA GLY A 70 -13.29 12.27 -4.12
C GLY A 70 -11.80 12.08 -4.46
N PHE A 71 -11.16 11.10 -3.84
CA PHE A 71 -9.77 10.79 -4.15
C PHE A 71 -9.60 10.30 -5.59
N LYS A 72 -10.51 9.48 -6.06
CA LYS A 72 -10.46 8.95 -7.42
C LYS A 72 -10.49 10.06 -8.47
N LYS A 73 -11.28 11.10 -8.25
CA LYS A 73 -11.34 12.25 -9.16
C LYS A 73 -10.04 13.04 -9.21
N GLU A 74 -9.34 13.13 -8.07
CA GLU A 74 -8.10 13.88 -7.97
C GLU A 74 -6.88 13.07 -8.37
N ALA A 75 -6.98 11.76 -8.32
CA ALA A 75 -5.84 10.87 -8.59
C ALA A 75 -5.35 11.04 -10.03
N GLY A 76 -4.04 11.16 -10.18
CA GLY A 76 -3.41 11.40 -11.47
C GLY A 76 -3.21 12.86 -11.82
N LEU A 77 -3.81 13.79 -11.09
CA LEU A 77 -3.54 15.21 -11.29
C LEU A 77 -2.16 15.57 -10.70
N ASN A 78 -1.50 16.52 -11.31
CA ASN A 78 -0.13 16.87 -10.94
C ASN A 78 0.03 17.28 -9.47
N ALA A 79 -0.95 17.95 -8.91
CA ALA A 79 -0.89 18.43 -7.53
C ALA A 79 -1.42 17.41 -6.51
N PHE A 80 -1.95 16.27 -6.96
CA PHE A 80 -2.53 15.31 -6.05
C PHE A 80 -1.46 14.57 -5.27
N THR A 81 -1.62 14.54 -3.95
CA THR A 81 -0.79 13.72 -3.07
C THR A 81 -1.70 13.00 -2.07
N LEU A 82 -1.29 11.81 -1.67
CA LEU A 82 -2.06 11.03 -0.70
C LEU A 82 -1.09 10.19 0.14
N SER A 83 -1.20 10.30 1.46
CA SER A 83 -0.47 9.43 2.37
C SER A 83 -1.33 8.22 2.74
N PRO A 84 -0.70 7.10 3.14
CA PRO A 84 -1.47 5.96 3.66
C PRO A 84 -2.37 6.34 4.83
N GLN A 85 -1.87 7.16 5.74
CA GLN A 85 -2.64 7.59 6.91
C GLN A 85 -3.87 8.38 6.50
N LYS A 86 -3.75 9.31 5.56
CA LYS A 86 -4.88 10.10 5.11
C LYS A 86 -5.94 9.23 4.42
N TRP A 87 -5.50 8.27 3.61
CA TRP A 87 -6.41 7.30 3.00
C TRP A 87 -7.21 6.57 4.06
N ILE A 88 -6.52 6.03 5.07
CA ILE A 88 -7.16 5.25 6.14
C ILE A 88 -8.14 6.11 6.94
N GLU A 89 -7.71 7.28 7.38
CA GLU A 89 -8.52 8.15 8.24
C GLU A 89 -9.76 8.68 7.51
N THR A 90 -9.61 9.02 6.24
CA THR A 90 -10.70 9.64 5.47
C THR A 90 -11.73 8.60 5.02
N THR A 91 -11.29 7.41 4.61
CA THR A 91 -12.18 6.40 4.03
C THR A 91 -12.57 5.28 4.98
N CYS A 92 -11.98 5.23 6.16
CA CYS A 92 -12.12 4.10 7.10
C CYS A 92 -11.66 2.77 6.50
N ALA A 93 -10.61 2.82 5.67
CA ALA A 93 -10.06 1.65 5.03
C ALA A 93 -9.42 0.69 6.02
N ILE A 94 -9.48 -0.61 5.72
CA ILE A 94 -8.86 -1.66 6.52
C ILE A 94 -7.77 -2.42 5.78
N GLY A 95 -7.70 -2.25 4.47
CA GLY A 95 -6.73 -2.99 3.64
C GLY A 95 -5.30 -2.50 3.80
N ILE A 96 -5.11 -1.27 4.27
CA ILE A 96 -3.80 -0.69 4.55
C ILE A 96 -3.77 -0.28 6.02
N ILE A 97 -2.64 -0.54 6.67
CA ILE A 97 -2.42 -0.17 8.07
C ILE A 97 -1.16 0.68 8.13
N SER A 98 -1.22 1.77 8.87
CA SER A 98 -0.08 2.64 9.09
C SER A 98 0.28 2.60 10.57
N LYS A 99 1.52 2.25 10.88
CA LYS A 99 2.05 2.25 12.23
C LYS A 99 3.18 3.23 12.36
N SER A 100 3.16 4.05 13.40
CA SER A 100 4.25 4.96 13.70
C SER A 100 5.28 4.29 14.59
N GLY A 101 6.45 4.94 14.74
CA GLY A 101 7.50 4.49 15.65
C GLY A 101 8.62 3.77 14.93
N ARG A 102 9.59 3.33 15.74
CA ARG A 102 10.84 2.72 15.26
C ARG A 102 10.62 1.46 14.43
N TYR A 103 9.63 0.65 14.82
CA TYR A 103 9.29 -0.58 14.12
C TYR A 103 8.00 -0.41 13.32
N GLY A 104 7.64 0.84 13.03
CA GLY A 104 6.45 1.15 12.28
C GLY A 104 6.65 0.98 10.78
N GLY A 105 5.66 1.43 10.04
CA GLY A 105 5.66 1.37 8.59
C GLY A 105 4.25 1.24 8.06
N THR A 106 4.16 1.00 6.77
CA THR A 106 2.90 0.80 6.07
C THR A 106 2.77 -0.67 5.72
N PHE A 107 1.66 -1.27 6.12
CA PHE A 107 1.36 -2.68 5.88
C PHE A 107 0.07 -2.77 5.08
N ALA A 108 -0.06 -3.80 4.26
CA ALA A 108 -1.26 -3.99 3.47
C ALA A 108 -1.68 -5.46 3.46
N HIS A 109 -3.00 -5.66 3.34
CA HIS A 109 -3.52 -6.99 3.09
C HIS A 109 -2.75 -7.64 1.94
N LYS A 110 -2.57 -8.96 1.98
CA LYS A 110 -1.74 -9.68 1.02
C LYS A 110 -2.09 -9.37 -0.45
N ASP A 111 -3.38 -9.21 -0.76
CA ASP A 111 -3.80 -8.92 -2.14
C ASP A 111 -3.29 -7.54 -2.59
N ILE A 112 -3.38 -6.57 -1.70
CA ILE A 112 -2.92 -5.21 -1.96
C ILE A 112 -1.39 -5.16 -2.02
N ALA A 113 -0.74 -5.86 -1.10
CA ALA A 113 0.72 -5.94 -1.09
C ALA A 113 1.25 -6.58 -2.37
N PHE A 114 0.54 -7.58 -2.89
CA PHE A 114 0.90 -8.21 -4.17
C PHE A 114 0.82 -7.19 -5.31
N LYS A 115 -0.22 -6.35 -5.33
CA LYS A 115 -0.33 -5.28 -6.33
C LYS A 115 0.82 -4.29 -6.25
N PHE A 116 1.17 -3.88 -5.04
CA PHE A 116 2.30 -2.98 -4.81
C PHE A 116 3.61 -3.62 -5.29
N ALA A 117 3.85 -4.87 -4.92
CA ALA A 117 5.05 -5.59 -5.33
C ALA A 117 5.13 -5.73 -6.84
N SER A 118 4.00 -6.00 -7.50
CA SER A 118 3.94 -6.09 -8.97
C SER A 118 4.26 -4.76 -9.62
N TRP A 119 3.75 -3.66 -9.07
CA TRP A 119 4.04 -2.33 -9.58
C TRP A 119 5.53 -2.00 -9.48
N ILE A 120 6.14 -2.30 -8.33
CA ILE A 120 7.58 -2.14 -8.15
C ILE A 120 8.36 -3.06 -9.09
N SER A 121 7.92 -4.31 -9.22
CA SER A 121 8.60 -5.33 -10.03
C SER A 121 8.64 -4.99 -11.51
N VAL A 122 7.62 -4.32 -12.04
CA VAL A 122 7.62 -3.87 -13.43
C VAL A 122 8.82 -2.97 -13.69
N GLU A 123 9.13 -2.08 -12.75
CA GLU A 123 10.34 -1.27 -12.86
C GLU A 123 11.60 -2.11 -12.69
N PHE A 124 11.55 -3.15 -11.85
CA PHE A 124 12.69 -4.01 -11.57
C PHE A 124 12.94 -5.08 -12.61
N GLU A 125 11.92 -5.54 -13.29
CA GLU A 125 12.08 -6.55 -14.34
C GLU A 125 13.13 -6.11 -15.36
N LEU A 126 13.22 -4.83 -15.61
CA LEU A 126 14.22 -4.27 -16.51
C LEU A 126 15.64 -4.37 -15.96
N TYR A 127 15.79 -4.56 -14.64
CA TYR A 127 17.11 -4.73 -14.02
C TYR A 127 17.48 -6.19 -13.79
N ILE A 128 16.48 -7.05 -13.67
CA ILE A 128 16.70 -8.45 -13.33
C ILE A 128 16.86 -9.32 -14.58
N ILE A 129 16.25 -8.89 -15.65
CA ILE A 129 16.35 -9.57 -16.93
C ILE A 129 17.48 -8.96 -17.76
#